data_b386f29e62c6237d6053a7f5915b5dfe
#
_entry.id   b386f29e62c6237d6053a7f5915b5dfe
#
_cell.length_a   1.000
_cell.length_b   1.000
_cell.length_c   1.000
_cell.angle_alpha   90.00
_cell.angle_beta   90.00
_cell.angle_gamma   90.00
#
_symmetry.space_group_name_H-M   'P 1'
#
loop_
_entity.id
_entity.type
_entity.pdbx_description
1 polymer ?
#
loop_
_entity_poly.entity_id
_entity_poly.type
_entity_poly.pdbx_seq_one_letter_code
_entity_poly.pdbx_strand_id
1 'polypeptide(L)'
;MATGAGLVLRVLVDCTLAGACADWRPIDDGVMGGVSHSRLEAGTEGVAFTGVVSLDYGGGFASVRSAPRRWPTDGATALALRVRGDGKRYKLTVRTDGGFDGVQYQASFETRAGEWQDVELPLAAFVASFRGRRVPGAPPLEGAAIRTFGLMISEKQAGPFRLELARLAASVAEG
;
A
#
# COMPACT_ATOMS: atom_id res chain seq x y z
N MET A 1 12.57 35.30 -7.43
CA MET A 1 11.43 34.42 -7.75
C MET A 1 11.88 32.97 -7.54
N ALA A 2 11.34 32.31 -6.58
CA ALA A 2 11.55 30.87 -6.44
C ALA A 2 10.72 30.21 -7.56
N THR A 3 11.39 29.74 -8.59
CA THR A 3 10.80 28.78 -9.50
C THR A 3 10.56 27.52 -8.67
N GLY A 4 9.33 27.30 -8.27
CA GLY A 4 8.96 26.05 -7.61
C GLY A 4 9.34 24.92 -8.54
N ALA A 5 10.24 24.06 -8.09
CA ALA A 5 10.54 22.83 -8.82
C ALA A 5 9.23 22.07 -9.00
N GLY A 6 8.81 21.84 -10.25
CA GLY A 6 7.62 21.05 -10.53
C GLY A 6 7.80 19.65 -9.99
N LEU A 7 6.72 19.05 -9.47
CA LEU A 7 6.71 17.64 -9.12
C LEU A 7 6.31 16.83 -10.36
N VAL A 8 7.00 15.72 -10.59
CA VAL A 8 6.66 14.76 -11.62
C VAL A 8 6.31 13.41 -10.98
N LEU A 9 5.38 12.69 -11.60
CA LEU A 9 5.06 11.33 -11.19
C LEU A 9 5.97 10.35 -11.93
N ARG A 10 6.68 9.55 -11.17
CA ARG A 10 7.43 8.42 -11.68
C ARG A 10 6.62 7.16 -11.44
N VAL A 11 6.12 6.54 -12.51
CA VAL A 11 5.34 5.31 -12.39
C VAL A 11 6.23 4.17 -11.92
N LEU A 12 5.83 3.54 -10.83
CA LEU A 12 6.52 2.38 -10.25
C LEU A 12 5.90 1.08 -10.72
N VAL A 13 4.58 1.02 -10.73
CA VAL A 13 3.81 -0.13 -11.21
C VAL A 13 2.60 0.38 -12.00
N ASP A 14 2.52 0.00 -13.25
CA ASP A 14 1.33 0.17 -14.07
C ASP A 14 0.52 -1.12 -14.00
N CYS A 15 -0.50 -1.13 -13.18
CA CYS A 15 -1.30 -2.32 -12.90
C CYS A 15 -2.30 -2.65 -14.02
N THR A 16 -2.37 -1.84 -15.06
CA THR A 16 -3.14 -2.15 -16.28
C THR A 16 -2.40 -3.11 -17.19
N LEU A 17 -1.09 -3.29 -16.96
CA LEU A 17 -0.27 -4.21 -17.74
C LEU A 17 -0.33 -5.62 -17.17
N ALA A 18 -0.43 -6.61 -18.05
CA ALA A 18 -0.46 -8.02 -17.65
C ALA A 18 0.78 -8.39 -16.85
N GLY A 19 0.59 -9.07 -15.73
CA GLY A 19 1.70 -9.55 -14.88
C GLY A 19 2.37 -8.49 -14.02
N ALA A 20 1.89 -7.24 -14.03
CA ALA A 20 2.53 -6.14 -13.29
C ALA A 20 2.66 -6.41 -11.77
N CYS A 21 1.70 -7.13 -11.18
CA CYS A 21 1.68 -7.46 -9.76
C CYS A 21 1.82 -8.97 -9.51
N ALA A 22 2.44 -9.71 -10.41
CA ALA A 22 2.54 -11.17 -10.33
C ALA A 22 3.35 -11.65 -9.11
N ASP A 23 4.24 -10.84 -8.58
CA ASP A 23 5.07 -11.15 -7.41
C ASP A 23 4.44 -10.71 -6.08
N TRP A 24 3.24 -10.14 -6.10
CA TRP A 24 2.54 -9.77 -4.88
C TRP A 24 1.86 -10.99 -4.26
N ARG A 25 1.97 -11.13 -2.95
CA ARG A 25 1.45 -12.28 -2.21
C ARG A 25 0.59 -11.84 -1.04
N PRO A 26 -0.50 -12.59 -0.73
CA PRO A 26 -1.29 -12.34 0.47
C PRO A 26 -0.48 -12.57 1.74
N ILE A 27 -0.65 -11.65 2.70
CA ILE A 27 -0.17 -11.78 4.07
C ILE A 27 -1.31 -11.32 4.95
N ASP A 28 -2.10 -12.26 5.41
CA ASP A 28 -3.32 -12.01 6.17
C ASP A 28 -3.12 -12.33 7.65
N ASP A 29 -4.15 -12.10 8.45
CA ASP A 29 -4.13 -12.30 9.90
C ASP A 29 -4.00 -13.77 10.32
N GLY A 30 -3.97 -14.70 9.38
CA GLY A 30 -3.64 -16.12 9.65
C GLY A 30 -2.29 -16.29 10.32
N VAL A 31 -1.32 -15.39 10.06
CA VAL A 31 -0.01 -15.36 10.76
C VAL A 31 -0.16 -15.08 12.25
N MET A 32 -1.32 -14.56 12.68
CA MET A 32 -1.66 -14.28 14.08
C MET A 32 -2.84 -15.13 14.58
N GLY A 33 -3.20 -16.17 13.83
CA GLY A 33 -4.30 -17.10 14.18
C GLY A 33 -5.67 -16.69 13.66
N GLY A 34 -5.80 -15.59 12.91
CA GLY A 34 -7.06 -15.14 12.31
C GLY A 34 -7.46 -15.97 11.08
N VAL A 35 -8.63 -15.67 10.55
CA VAL A 35 -9.22 -16.36 9.38
C VAL A 35 -9.62 -15.44 8.23
N SER A 36 -9.14 -14.20 8.23
CA SER A 36 -9.28 -13.31 7.07
C SER A 36 -8.50 -13.87 5.87
N HIS A 37 -8.97 -13.60 4.69
CA HIS A 37 -8.27 -13.99 3.47
C HIS A 37 -8.34 -12.89 2.41
N SER A 38 -7.33 -12.85 1.56
CA SER A 38 -7.25 -11.90 0.46
C SER A 38 -6.61 -12.52 -0.77
N ARG A 39 -6.77 -11.83 -1.88
CA ARG A 39 -6.10 -12.14 -3.13
C ARG A 39 -5.96 -10.87 -3.98
N LEU A 40 -5.07 -10.92 -4.94
CA LEU A 40 -4.92 -9.89 -5.96
C LEU A 40 -5.34 -10.48 -7.30
N GLU A 41 -6.38 -9.94 -7.91
CA GLU A 41 -6.92 -10.40 -9.18
C GLU A 41 -6.54 -9.43 -10.31
N ALA A 42 -6.08 -9.96 -11.44
CA ALA A 42 -5.86 -9.15 -12.62
C ALA A 42 -7.21 -8.71 -13.24
N GLY A 43 -7.27 -7.47 -13.70
CA GLY A 43 -8.43 -6.90 -14.37
C GLY A 43 -8.01 -6.05 -15.56
N THR A 44 -8.98 -5.52 -16.31
CA THR A 44 -8.73 -4.70 -17.50
C THR A 44 -8.30 -3.27 -17.17
N GLU A 45 -8.71 -2.76 -16.03
CA GLU A 45 -8.43 -1.38 -15.59
C GLU A 45 -7.41 -1.31 -14.47
N GLY A 46 -6.82 -2.45 -14.11
CA GLY A 46 -5.87 -2.58 -13.01
C GLY A 46 -5.99 -3.92 -12.33
N VAL A 47 -5.46 -4.01 -11.11
CA VAL A 47 -5.59 -5.20 -10.26
C VAL A 47 -6.59 -4.93 -9.13
N ALA A 48 -7.27 -5.96 -8.68
CA ALA A 48 -8.22 -5.85 -7.57
C ALA A 48 -7.70 -6.61 -6.36
N PHE A 49 -7.51 -5.89 -5.27
CA PHE A 49 -7.27 -6.44 -3.94
C PHE A 49 -8.62 -6.74 -3.30
N THR A 50 -8.93 -8.01 -3.16
CA THR A 50 -10.25 -8.48 -2.70
C THR A 50 -10.10 -9.56 -1.65
N GLY A 51 -11.16 -9.77 -0.90
CA GLY A 51 -11.23 -10.83 0.10
C GLY A 51 -12.32 -10.58 1.13
N VAL A 52 -12.12 -11.18 2.29
CA VAL A 52 -13.03 -11.05 3.44
C VAL A 52 -12.21 -10.85 4.70
N VAL A 53 -12.52 -9.80 5.46
CA VAL A 53 -11.96 -9.58 6.79
C VAL A 53 -12.86 -10.25 7.81
N SER A 54 -12.29 -11.11 8.65
CA SER A 54 -12.95 -11.71 9.80
C SER A 54 -12.31 -11.20 11.10
N LEU A 55 -13.14 -10.90 12.08
CA LEU A 55 -12.69 -10.51 13.42
C LEU A 55 -12.52 -11.71 14.35
N ASP A 56 -12.84 -12.91 13.88
CA ASP A 56 -12.73 -14.15 14.67
C ASP A 56 -11.28 -14.44 15.04
N TYR A 57 -11.08 -15.09 16.18
CA TYR A 57 -9.77 -15.51 16.69
C TYR A 57 -8.74 -14.39 16.80
N GLY A 58 -9.20 -13.17 17.09
CA GLY A 58 -8.32 -12.02 17.20
C GLY A 58 -7.82 -11.48 15.87
N GLY A 59 -8.40 -11.91 14.75
CA GLY A 59 -8.11 -11.42 13.42
C GLY A 59 -8.60 -9.97 13.22
N GLY A 60 -8.50 -9.49 12.00
CA GLY A 60 -9.02 -8.15 11.67
C GLY A 60 -8.26 -7.44 10.56
N PHE A 61 -7.36 -8.12 9.86
CA PHE A 61 -6.70 -7.52 8.71
C PHE A 61 -6.47 -8.52 7.57
N ALA A 62 -6.39 -7.98 6.37
CA ALA A 62 -5.93 -8.69 5.20
C ALA A 62 -4.96 -7.78 4.44
N SER A 63 -3.94 -8.35 3.84
CA SER A 63 -2.97 -7.59 3.07
C SER A 63 -2.35 -8.39 1.93
N VAL A 64 -1.80 -7.65 0.96
CA VAL A 64 -0.94 -8.21 -0.08
C VAL A 64 0.36 -7.41 -0.09
N ARG A 65 1.46 -8.06 -0.46
CA ARG A 65 2.79 -7.45 -0.46
C ARG A 65 3.59 -7.88 -1.67
N SER A 66 4.29 -6.93 -2.29
CA SER A 66 5.25 -7.20 -3.36
C SER A 66 6.46 -7.97 -2.83
N ALA A 67 7.18 -8.66 -3.74
CA ALA A 67 8.51 -9.16 -3.42
C ALA A 67 9.47 -7.98 -3.13
N PRO A 68 10.48 -8.17 -2.26
CA PRO A 68 11.48 -7.14 -2.01
C PRO A 68 12.31 -6.87 -3.26
N ARG A 69 12.54 -5.60 -3.56
CA ARG A 69 13.45 -5.18 -4.60
C ARG A 69 13.84 -3.72 -4.43
N ARG A 70 14.79 -3.26 -5.22
CA ARG A 70 15.13 -1.86 -5.28
C ARG A 70 14.12 -1.13 -6.17
N TRP A 71 13.53 -0.06 -5.65
CA TRP A 71 12.56 0.75 -6.37
C TRP A 71 13.18 2.09 -6.76
N PRO A 72 12.81 2.69 -7.91
CA PRO A 72 13.31 4.00 -8.32
C PRO A 72 12.57 5.12 -7.55
N THR A 73 12.70 5.09 -6.23
CA THR A 73 12.00 6.01 -5.30
C THR A 73 12.94 7.00 -4.64
N ASP A 74 14.19 7.07 -5.07
CA ASP A 74 15.16 8.04 -4.59
C ASP A 74 14.63 9.47 -4.82
N GLY A 75 14.67 10.31 -3.78
CA GLY A 75 14.20 11.68 -3.86
C GLY A 75 12.67 11.85 -3.87
N ALA A 76 11.93 10.78 -3.70
CA ALA A 76 10.47 10.87 -3.60
C ALA A 76 10.05 11.64 -2.36
N THR A 77 9.04 12.49 -2.50
CA THR A 77 8.41 13.24 -1.39
C THR A 77 7.06 12.66 -1.01
N ALA A 78 6.42 11.94 -1.94
CA ALA A 78 5.12 11.31 -1.72
C ALA A 78 4.99 10.07 -2.60
N LEU A 79 4.05 9.21 -2.26
CA LEU A 79 3.59 8.09 -3.08
C LEU A 79 2.18 8.42 -3.58
N ALA A 80 1.90 8.07 -4.82
CA ALA A 80 0.63 8.38 -5.47
C ALA A 80 -0.02 7.09 -5.98
N LEU A 81 -1.30 6.96 -5.71
CA LEU A 81 -2.10 5.81 -6.11
C LEU A 81 -3.28 6.27 -6.94
N ARG A 82 -3.63 5.51 -7.98
CA ARG A 82 -4.91 5.63 -8.62
C ARG A 82 -5.75 4.41 -8.25
N VAL A 83 -6.83 4.63 -7.52
CA VAL A 83 -7.63 3.57 -6.89
C VAL A 83 -9.11 3.76 -7.13
N ARG A 84 -9.85 2.65 -7.09
CA ARG A 84 -11.30 2.61 -6.99
C ARG A 84 -11.68 1.62 -5.91
N GLY A 85 -12.34 2.12 -4.86
CA GLY A 85 -12.67 1.33 -3.69
C GLY A 85 -14.16 1.07 -3.53
N ASP A 86 -14.52 0.62 -2.35
CA ASP A 86 -15.86 0.20 -1.95
C ASP A 86 -16.43 1.07 -0.81
N GLY A 87 -15.81 2.21 -0.54
CA GLY A 87 -16.18 3.09 0.55
C GLY A 87 -15.44 2.81 1.86
N LYS A 88 -14.65 1.75 1.90
CA LYS A 88 -13.85 1.41 3.08
C LYS A 88 -12.51 2.14 3.09
N ARG A 89 -11.85 2.08 4.25
CA ARG A 89 -10.55 2.68 4.48
C ARG A 89 -9.46 1.64 4.31
N TYR A 90 -8.43 2.01 3.55
CA TYR A 90 -7.30 1.15 3.22
C TYR A 90 -5.98 1.79 3.63
N LYS A 91 -4.92 1.02 3.58
CA LYS A 91 -3.56 1.50 3.85
C LYS A 91 -2.63 1.10 2.71
N LEU A 92 -1.75 2.02 2.33
CA LEU A 92 -0.53 1.68 1.61
C LEU A 92 0.52 1.33 2.65
N THR A 93 1.17 0.19 2.47
CA THR A 93 2.23 -0.26 3.37
C THR A 93 3.56 -0.27 2.63
N VAL A 94 4.62 0.05 3.36
CA VAL A 94 5.97 0.15 2.82
C VAL A 94 6.92 -0.49 3.83
N ARG A 95 7.87 -1.29 3.34
CA ARG A 95 8.95 -1.81 4.15
C ARG A 95 10.29 -1.37 3.58
N THR A 96 11.23 -1.17 4.47
CA THR A 96 12.59 -0.70 4.14
C THR A 96 13.64 -1.79 4.28
N ASP A 97 13.23 -3.00 4.62
CA ASP A 97 14.07 -4.18 4.64
C ASP A 97 13.45 -5.30 3.79
N GLY A 98 14.22 -6.33 3.51
CA GLY A 98 13.77 -7.51 2.76
C GLY A 98 13.20 -8.63 3.63
N GLY A 99 13.08 -8.42 4.95
CA GLY A 99 12.61 -9.44 5.88
C GLY A 99 11.10 -9.64 5.82
N PHE A 100 10.64 -10.80 6.26
CA PHE A 100 9.21 -11.10 6.34
C PHE A 100 8.55 -10.34 7.51
N ASP A 101 9.20 -10.31 8.65
CA ASP A 101 8.70 -9.71 9.89
C ASP A 101 9.63 -8.59 10.35
N GLY A 102 9.10 -7.42 10.54
CA GLY A 102 9.85 -6.23 10.93
C GLY A 102 8.97 -4.99 10.91
N VAL A 103 9.60 -3.83 11.03
CA VAL A 103 8.90 -2.55 11.02
C VAL A 103 8.30 -2.29 9.65
N GLN A 104 7.04 -1.90 9.63
CA GLN A 104 6.29 -1.53 8.45
C GLN A 104 5.81 -0.09 8.59
N TYR A 105 5.95 0.69 7.52
CA TYR A 105 5.41 2.03 7.44
C TYR A 105 4.04 1.99 6.77
N GLN A 106 3.06 2.72 7.31
CA GLN A 106 1.68 2.70 6.81
C GLN A 106 1.11 4.09 6.71
N ALA A 107 0.35 4.34 5.66
CA ALA A 107 -0.48 5.54 5.53
C ALA A 107 -1.88 5.13 5.08
N SER A 108 -2.88 5.68 5.73
CA SER A 108 -4.29 5.39 5.47
C SER A 108 -4.87 6.31 4.42
N PHE A 109 -5.81 5.81 3.65
CA PHE A 109 -6.63 6.61 2.74
C PHE A 109 -8.06 6.08 2.70
N GLU A 110 -8.99 6.98 2.47
CA GLU A 110 -10.40 6.65 2.34
C GLU A 110 -10.78 6.50 0.88
N THR A 111 -11.75 5.65 0.61
CA THR A 111 -12.27 5.45 -0.74
C THR A 111 -13.73 5.88 -0.82
N ARG A 112 -14.18 6.20 -2.03
CA ARG A 112 -15.58 6.40 -2.37
C ARG A 112 -16.03 5.23 -3.23
N ALA A 113 -17.15 4.63 -2.86
CA ALA A 113 -17.63 3.43 -3.54
C ALA A 113 -17.81 3.66 -5.05
N GLY A 114 -17.11 2.87 -5.85
CA GLY A 114 -17.24 2.88 -7.31
C GLY A 114 -16.57 4.04 -8.03
N GLU A 115 -15.86 4.93 -7.33
CA GLU A 115 -15.20 6.09 -7.94
C GLU A 115 -13.68 5.91 -8.04
N TRP A 116 -13.11 6.22 -9.19
CA TRP A 116 -11.66 6.34 -9.34
C TRP A 116 -11.16 7.61 -8.65
N GLN A 117 -10.10 7.48 -7.88
CA GLN A 117 -9.47 8.55 -7.12
C GLN A 117 -7.97 8.55 -7.33
N ASP A 118 -7.39 9.74 -7.38
CA ASP A 118 -5.95 9.92 -7.25
C ASP A 118 -5.65 10.27 -5.79
N VAL A 119 -4.88 9.41 -5.13
CA VAL A 119 -4.51 9.55 -3.72
C VAL A 119 -3.03 9.88 -3.65
N GLU A 120 -2.68 10.95 -2.97
CA GLU A 120 -1.29 11.31 -2.69
C GLU A 120 -1.01 11.15 -1.20
N LEU A 121 0.04 10.39 -0.88
CA LEU A 121 0.45 10.09 0.48
C LEU A 121 1.88 10.61 0.68
N PRO A 122 2.05 11.78 1.34
CA PRO A 122 3.39 12.27 1.67
C PRO A 122 4.17 11.24 2.48
N LEU A 123 5.46 11.10 2.24
CA LEU A 123 6.29 10.17 3.02
C LEU A 123 6.23 10.50 4.52
N ALA A 124 6.11 11.78 4.86
CA ALA A 124 5.97 12.23 6.25
C ALA A 124 4.67 11.76 6.93
N ALA A 125 3.66 11.36 6.17
CA ALA A 125 2.39 10.84 6.71
C ALA A 125 2.45 9.35 7.08
N PHE A 126 3.51 8.64 6.70
CA PHE A 126 3.66 7.23 7.02
C PHE A 126 4.09 7.05 8.47
N VAL A 127 3.42 6.14 9.15
CA VAL A 127 3.66 5.82 10.56
C VAL A 127 4.30 4.43 10.65
N ALA A 128 5.41 4.34 11.38
CA ALA A 128 6.07 3.06 11.61
C ALA A 128 5.26 2.19 12.57
N SER A 129 5.09 0.93 12.23
CA SER A 129 4.31 -0.06 12.97
C SER A 129 5.04 -1.40 12.98
N PHE A 130 4.87 -2.13 14.07
CA PHE A 130 5.32 -3.51 14.21
C PHE A 130 4.21 -4.33 14.85
N ARG A 131 3.73 -5.32 14.12
CA ARG A 131 2.63 -6.20 14.56
C ARG A 131 1.41 -5.41 15.07
N GLY A 132 1.02 -4.39 14.31
CA GLY A 132 -0.14 -3.56 14.64
C GLY A 132 0.10 -2.49 15.71
N ARG A 133 1.31 -2.39 16.25
CA ARG A 133 1.66 -1.40 17.28
C ARG A 133 2.59 -0.34 16.70
N ARG A 134 2.31 0.92 17.03
CA ARG A 134 3.16 2.04 16.65
C ARG A 134 4.56 1.87 17.25
N VAL A 135 5.59 2.17 16.46
CA VAL A 135 6.98 2.14 16.87
C VAL A 135 7.47 3.58 17.08
N PRO A 136 7.51 4.09 18.33
CA PRO A 136 8.04 5.43 18.60
C PRO A 136 9.54 5.47 18.30
N GLY A 137 10.01 6.61 17.77
CA GLY A 137 11.43 6.81 17.52
C GLY A 137 11.98 6.09 16.28
N ALA A 138 11.14 5.45 15.47
CA ALA A 138 11.57 4.94 14.18
C ALA A 138 12.01 6.09 13.26
N PRO A 139 13.02 5.89 12.41
CA PRO A 139 13.45 6.94 11.48
C PRO A 139 12.32 7.30 10.51
N PRO A 140 12.27 8.55 10.00
CA PRO A 140 11.32 8.92 8.95
C PRO A 140 11.49 8.03 7.72
N LEU A 141 10.38 7.75 7.03
CA LEU A 141 10.42 7.00 5.79
C LEU A 141 11.15 7.80 4.70
N GLU A 142 12.20 7.21 4.14
CA GLU A 142 12.95 7.78 3.03
C GLU A 142 12.73 6.97 1.75
N GLY A 143 12.54 7.64 0.63
CA GLY A 143 12.28 6.99 -0.65
C GLY A 143 13.37 6.00 -1.07
N ALA A 144 14.64 6.36 -0.86
CA ALA A 144 15.77 5.51 -1.21
C ALA A 144 15.82 4.19 -0.43
N ALA A 145 15.16 4.12 0.72
CA ALA A 145 15.16 2.93 1.57
C ALA A 145 14.05 1.93 1.24
N ILE A 146 13.10 2.28 0.40
CA ILE A 146 11.92 1.44 0.10
C ILE A 146 12.33 0.13 -0.58
N ARG A 147 11.82 -0.98 -0.08
CA ARG A 147 12.07 -2.33 -0.63
C ARG A 147 10.80 -3.07 -1.02
N THR A 148 9.70 -2.89 -0.28
CA THR A 148 8.42 -3.52 -0.60
C THR A 148 7.28 -2.54 -0.50
N PHE A 149 6.26 -2.76 -1.32
CA PHE A 149 4.96 -2.13 -1.21
C PHE A 149 3.89 -3.14 -0.88
N GLY A 150 2.81 -2.70 -0.27
CA GLY A 150 1.65 -3.53 -0.02
C GLY A 150 0.38 -2.72 0.12
N LEU A 151 -0.74 -3.42 0.07
CA LEU A 151 -2.06 -2.88 0.36
C LEU A 151 -2.62 -3.64 1.55
N MET A 152 -3.30 -2.93 2.44
CA MET A 152 -3.88 -3.52 3.65
C MET A 152 -5.26 -2.94 3.92
N ILE A 153 -6.13 -3.79 4.44
CA ILE A 153 -7.36 -3.38 5.11
C ILE A 153 -7.30 -3.88 6.56
N SER A 154 -7.62 -2.99 7.50
CA SER A 154 -7.58 -3.26 8.93
C SER A 154 -8.65 -2.43 9.64
N GLU A 155 -8.47 -2.07 10.90
CA GLU A 155 -9.39 -1.23 11.68
C GLU A 155 -10.77 -1.86 11.87
N LYS A 156 -10.81 -3.19 12.03
CA LYS A 156 -12.03 -3.97 12.30
C LYS A 156 -13.13 -3.77 11.26
N GLN A 157 -12.77 -3.55 10.01
CA GLN A 157 -13.72 -3.44 8.91
C GLN A 157 -14.08 -4.84 8.39
N ALA A 158 -14.91 -5.55 9.14
CA ALA A 158 -15.30 -6.91 8.84
C ALA A 158 -16.12 -7.03 7.56
N GLY A 159 -16.03 -8.16 6.91
CA GLY A 159 -16.80 -8.51 5.73
C GLY A 159 -16.02 -8.44 4.42
N PRO A 160 -16.73 -8.57 3.30
CA PRO A 160 -16.11 -8.49 1.97
C PRO A 160 -15.54 -7.11 1.71
N PHE A 161 -14.42 -7.07 0.98
CA PHE A 161 -13.80 -5.82 0.56
C PHE A 161 -13.29 -5.91 -0.86
N ARG A 162 -13.15 -4.75 -1.51
CA ARG A 162 -12.57 -4.64 -2.85
C ARG A 162 -11.91 -3.28 -3.04
N LEU A 163 -10.65 -3.30 -3.40
CA LEU A 163 -9.88 -2.12 -3.79
C LEU A 163 -9.19 -2.39 -5.12
N GLU A 164 -9.51 -1.61 -6.13
CA GLU A 164 -8.82 -1.68 -7.41
C GLU A 164 -7.67 -0.68 -7.45
N LEU A 165 -6.52 -1.11 -7.96
CA LEU A 165 -5.33 -0.30 -8.14
C LEU A 165 -4.95 -0.29 -9.61
N ALA A 166 -4.96 0.89 -10.23
CA ALA A 166 -4.54 1.07 -11.60
C ALA A 166 -3.05 1.44 -11.71
N ARG A 167 -2.53 2.19 -10.74
CA ARG A 167 -1.15 2.71 -10.80
C ARG A 167 -0.63 3.01 -9.40
N LEU A 168 0.62 2.68 -9.18
CA LEU A 168 1.44 3.14 -8.07
C LEU A 168 2.59 3.98 -8.63
N ALA A 169 2.78 5.18 -8.11
CA ALA A 169 3.81 6.11 -8.56
C ALA A 169 4.48 6.80 -7.39
N ALA A 170 5.64 7.39 -7.64
CA ALA A 170 6.33 8.26 -6.71
C ALA A 170 6.31 9.70 -7.23
N SER A 171 6.04 10.65 -6.36
CA SER A 171 6.20 12.07 -6.66
C SER A 171 7.64 12.47 -6.37
N VAL A 172 8.34 12.94 -7.39
CA VAL A 172 9.74 13.36 -7.30
C VAL A 172 9.88 14.79 -7.81
N ALA A 173 10.83 15.52 -7.26
CA ALA A 173 11.13 16.86 -7.77
C ALA A 173 11.75 16.76 -9.17
N GLU A 174 11.33 17.64 -10.06
CA GLU A 174 11.96 17.80 -11.37
C GLU A 174 13.40 18.28 -11.18
N GLY A 175 14.33 17.47 -11.64
CA GLY A 175 15.75 17.77 -11.56
C GLY A 175 16.25 18.56 -12.75
#